data_d9c1348b2a4fa5ed4afd1b75adb14161
#
_entry.id   d9c1348b2a4fa5ed4afd1b75adb14161
#
_cell.length_a   1.000
_cell.length_b   1.000
_cell.length_c   1.000
_cell.angle_alpha   90.00
_cell.angle_beta   90.00
_cell.angle_gamma   90.00
#
_symmetry.space_group_name_H-M   'P 1'
#
loop_
_entity.id
_entity.type
_entity.pdbx_description
1 polymer ?
#
loop_
_entity_poly.entity_id
_entity_poly.type
_entity_poly.pdbx_seq_one_letter_code
_entity_poly.pdbx_strand_id
1 'polypeptide(L)'
;NCTSLKEVTIPASVTYIGDEAFGYYSDIDGSEIKKVDGFKINYVKNTYGHYYATKNGFSDEDCIITNELSDGTLEISNYAGNSATYEIPGEIDGKKVVRIGDYAFSDCTELTSVTIPDSVTDIRWRAFYNCVSLKSVTIPKSVTYIDSYAFGYYYDSDSFATKKIDGFKINYVKNTYGHMYALK
;
A
#
# COMPACT_ATOMS: atom_id res chain seq x y z
N ASN A 1 -11.64 -25.66 7.26
CA ASN A 1 -11.66 -25.77 5.77
C ASN A 1 -13.09 -25.74 5.23
N CYS A 2 -13.51 -24.58 4.67
CA CYS A 2 -14.86 -24.42 4.10
C CYS A 2 -14.80 -24.51 2.56
N THR A 3 -14.36 -25.64 2.02
CA THR A 3 -14.17 -25.84 0.57
C THR A 3 -15.48 -25.77 -0.23
N SER A 4 -16.62 -25.92 0.42
CA SER A 4 -17.96 -25.80 -0.20
C SER A 4 -18.45 -24.35 -0.29
N LEU A 5 -17.85 -23.43 0.45
CA LEU A 5 -18.19 -22.01 0.39
C LEU A 5 -17.67 -21.44 -0.94
N LYS A 6 -18.57 -20.84 -1.72
CA LYS A 6 -18.23 -20.29 -3.05
C LYS A 6 -18.08 -18.78 -3.06
N GLU A 7 -18.71 -18.12 -2.11
CA GLU A 7 -18.67 -16.66 -2.00
C GLU A 7 -18.86 -16.18 -0.57
N VAL A 8 -18.42 -14.99 -0.28
CA VAL A 8 -18.66 -14.24 0.95
C VAL A 8 -18.93 -12.78 0.64
N THR A 9 -19.81 -12.14 1.40
CA THR A 9 -20.04 -10.70 1.34
C THR A 9 -19.48 -10.05 2.60
N ILE A 10 -18.56 -9.10 2.42
CA ILE A 10 -17.91 -8.35 3.50
C ILE A 10 -18.58 -6.98 3.64
N PRO A 11 -19.29 -6.70 4.73
CA PRO A 11 -19.88 -5.39 4.98
C PRO A 11 -18.82 -4.28 5.13
N ALA A 12 -19.19 -3.04 4.80
CA ALA A 12 -18.28 -1.88 4.93
C ALA A 12 -17.84 -1.62 6.38
N SER A 13 -18.62 -2.08 7.37
CA SER A 13 -18.30 -1.95 8.80
C SER A 13 -17.15 -2.83 9.29
N VAL A 14 -16.69 -3.78 8.47
CA VAL A 14 -15.54 -4.63 8.83
C VAL A 14 -14.27 -3.82 8.71
N THR A 15 -13.53 -3.69 9.82
CA THR A 15 -12.30 -2.89 9.92
C THR A 15 -11.02 -3.73 9.95
N TYR A 16 -11.14 -5.04 10.01
CA TYR A 16 -10.00 -5.96 9.97
C TYR A 16 -10.44 -7.35 9.50
N ILE A 17 -9.62 -7.97 8.66
CA ILE A 17 -9.75 -9.37 8.22
C ILE A 17 -8.35 -9.97 8.31
N GLY A 18 -8.22 -11.07 9.05
CA GLY A 18 -6.95 -11.80 9.18
C GLY A 18 -6.51 -12.42 7.85
N ASP A 19 -5.22 -12.70 7.73
CA ASP A 19 -4.68 -13.37 6.55
C ASP A 19 -5.35 -14.75 6.38
N GLU A 20 -5.62 -15.11 5.11
CA GLU A 20 -6.23 -16.39 4.72
C GLU A 20 -7.61 -16.68 5.36
N ALA A 21 -8.29 -15.66 5.89
CA ALA A 21 -9.58 -15.82 6.55
C ALA A 21 -10.66 -16.41 5.62
N PHE A 22 -10.63 -16.08 4.33
CA PHE A 22 -11.58 -16.53 3.32
C PHE A 22 -10.89 -16.97 2.02
N GLY A 23 -11.50 -17.96 1.33
CA GLY A 23 -11.06 -18.40 0.02
C GLY A 23 -9.81 -19.27 0.02
N TYR A 24 -9.43 -19.81 1.17
CA TYR A 24 -8.30 -20.72 1.34
C TYR A 24 -8.67 -22.03 2.02
N TYR A 25 -7.90 -23.07 1.76
CA TYR A 25 -7.96 -24.36 2.45
C TYR A 25 -6.55 -24.93 2.60
N SER A 26 -6.34 -25.76 3.60
CA SER A 26 -5.14 -26.58 3.76
C SER A 26 -5.41 -28.00 3.27
N ASP A 27 -4.37 -28.67 2.77
CA ASP A 27 -4.41 -30.11 2.49
C ASP A 27 -4.68 -30.92 3.75
N ILE A 28 -4.89 -32.22 3.57
CA ILE A 28 -5.24 -33.16 4.63
C ILE A 28 -4.18 -33.19 5.75
N ASP A 29 -2.91 -33.03 5.40
CA ASP A 29 -1.79 -33.00 6.34
C ASP A 29 -1.40 -31.58 6.82
N GLY A 30 -2.08 -30.54 6.31
CA GLY A 30 -1.81 -29.13 6.66
C GLY A 30 -0.51 -28.59 6.09
N SER A 31 0.15 -29.30 5.15
CA SER A 31 1.46 -28.93 4.63
C SER A 31 1.41 -27.76 3.65
N GLU A 32 0.27 -27.53 3.00
CA GLU A 32 0.12 -26.50 1.99
C GLU A 32 -1.22 -25.76 2.11
N ILE A 33 -1.19 -24.44 2.02
CA ILE A 33 -2.39 -23.59 1.95
C ILE A 33 -2.66 -23.23 0.50
N LYS A 34 -3.88 -23.53 0.05
CA LYS A 34 -4.31 -23.34 -1.33
C LYS A 34 -5.52 -22.42 -1.42
N LYS A 35 -5.61 -21.66 -2.49
CA LYS A 35 -6.83 -20.92 -2.83
C LYS A 35 -7.95 -21.87 -3.25
N VAL A 36 -9.18 -21.53 -2.85
CA VAL A 36 -10.40 -22.17 -3.41
C VAL A 36 -10.64 -21.59 -4.79
N ASP A 37 -10.59 -22.43 -5.81
CA ASP A 37 -10.81 -22.01 -7.19
C ASP A 37 -12.22 -21.46 -7.39
N GLY A 38 -12.32 -20.32 -8.09
CA GLY A 38 -13.57 -19.62 -8.35
C GLY A 38 -14.26 -19.00 -7.12
N PHE A 39 -13.56 -18.91 -5.95
CA PHE A 39 -14.09 -18.23 -4.78
C PHE A 39 -14.27 -16.74 -5.03
N LYS A 40 -15.41 -16.17 -4.60
CA LYS A 40 -15.74 -14.76 -4.80
C LYS A 40 -15.85 -14.02 -3.48
N ILE A 41 -15.32 -12.82 -3.44
CA ILE A 41 -15.49 -11.88 -2.33
C ILE A 41 -16.28 -10.67 -2.83
N ASN A 42 -17.48 -10.47 -2.29
CA ASN A 42 -18.30 -9.30 -2.54
C ASN A 42 -17.97 -8.26 -1.47
N TYR A 43 -17.65 -7.04 -1.85
CA TYR A 43 -17.18 -5.99 -0.96
C TYR A 43 -17.74 -4.62 -1.35
N VAL A 44 -17.65 -3.67 -0.44
CA VAL A 44 -17.83 -2.24 -0.74
C VAL A 44 -16.47 -1.66 -1.11
N LYS A 45 -16.40 -0.84 -2.15
CA LYS A 45 -15.14 -0.23 -2.65
C LYS A 45 -14.45 0.60 -1.54
N ASN A 46 -13.13 0.55 -1.52
CA ASN A 46 -12.27 1.24 -0.54
C ASN A 46 -12.59 0.91 0.93
N THR A 47 -12.94 -0.34 1.21
CA THR A 47 -13.10 -0.89 2.56
C THR A 47 -12.11 -2.02 2.81
N TYR A 48 -12.02 -2.49 4.05
CA TYR A 48 -11.17 -3.63 4.38
C TYR A 48 -11.55 -4.91 3.63
N GLY A 49 -12.82 -5.08 3.24
CA GLY A 49 -13.24 -6.18 2.36
C GLY A 49 -12.63 -6.08 0.97
N HIS A 50 -12.60 -4.87 0.39
CA HIS A 50 -11.91 -4.60 -0.88
C HIS A 50 -10.38 -4.80 -0.74
N TYR A 51 -9.77 -4.22 0.27
CA TYR A 51 -8.34 -4.38 0.56
C TYR A 51 -7.95 -5.87 0.68
N TYR A 52 -8.70 -6.64 1.46
CA TYR A 52 -8.48 -8.08 1.60
C TYR A 52 -8.60 -8.81 0.25
N ALA A 53 -9.65 -8.52 -0.53
CA ALA A 53 -9.87 -9.15 -1.83
C ALA A 53 -8.71 -8.86 -2.79
N THR A 54 -8.26 -7.63 -2.89
CA THR A 54 -7.14 -7.24 -3.77
C THR A 54 -5.81 -7.82 -3.28
N LYS A 55 -5.49 -7.65 -1.99
CA LYS A 55 -4.24 -8.16 -1.39
C LYS A 55 -4.08 -9.67 -1.59
N ASN A 56 -5.18 -10.40 -1.55
CA ASN A 56 -5.19 -11.85 -1.70
C ASN A 56 -5.49 -12.31 -3.13
N GLY A 57 -5.55 -11.41 -4.12
CA GLY A 57 -5.75 -11.73 -5.53
C GLY A 57 -7.13 -12.29 -5.85
N PHE A 58 -8.17 -11.88 -5.12
CA PHE A 58 -9.59 -12.11 -5.43
C PHE A 58 -10.22 -10.92 -6.15
N SER A 59 -9.48 -9.83 -6.32
CA SER A 59 -9.82 -8.64 -7.08
C SER A 59 -8.57 -8.09 -7.76
N ASP A 60 -8.72 -7.58 -8.97
CA ASP A 60 -7.65 -6.89 -9.73
C ASP A 60 -7.76 -5.36 -9.60
N GLU A 61 -8.76 -4.86 -8.86
CA GLU A 61 -8.94 -3.42 -8.63
C GLU A 61 -8.00 -2.92 -7.54
N ASP A 62 -7.34 -1.78 -7.79
CA ASP A 62 -6.56 -1.09 -6.76
C ASP A 62 -7.46 -0.57 -5.64
N CYS A 63 -7.00 -0.73 -4.40
CA CYS A 63 -7.71 -0.33 -3.20
C CYS A 63 -6.84 0.55 -2.31
N ILE A 64 -7.39 1.67 -1.83
CA ILE A 64 -6.78 2.47 -0.76
C ILE A 64 -7.71 2.51 0.45
N ILE A 65 -7.11 2.43 1.64
CA ILE A 65 -7.78 2.64 2.91
C ILE A 65 -7.29 3.96 3.48
N THR A 66 -8.22 4.77 3.98
CA THR A 66 -7.91 6.07 4.56
C THR A 66 -8.36 6.17 6.00
N ASN A 67 -7.61 6.95 6.78
CA ASN A 67 -7.99 7.41 8.11
C ASN A 67 -8.27 8.91 8.05
N GLU A 68 -9.35 9.36 8.67
CA GLU A 68 -9.62 10.79 8.85
C GLU A 68 -8.77 11.33 9.99
N LEU A 69 -8.08 12.44 9.75
CA LEU A 69 -7.28 13.15 10.74
C LEU A 69 -8.15 14.13 11.52
N SER A 70 -7.64 14.62 12.64
CA SER A 70 -8.37 15.52 13.56
C SER A 70 -8.80 16.86 12.93
N ASP A 71 -8.17 17.25 11.83
CA ASP A 71 -8.47 18.47 11.06
C ASP A 71 -9.43 18.21 9.88
N GLY A 72 -9.96 16.99 9.75
CA GLY A 72 -10.86 16.57 8.69
C GLY A 72 -10.19 16.22 7.36
N THR A 73 -8.86 16.25 7.29
CA THR A 73 -8.10 15.76 6.13
C THR A 73 -7.87 14.25 6.22
N LEU A 74 -7.28 13.65 5.18
CA LEU A 74 -7.08 12.21 5.10
C LEU A 74 -5.60 11.82 5.12
N GLU A 75 -5.36 10.69 5.80
CA GLU A 75 -4.17 9.88 5.66
C GLU A 75 -4.51 8.62 4.86
N ILE A 76 -3.69 8.28 3.86
CA ILE A 76 -3.71 6.93 3.28
C ILE A 76 -3.01 6.00 4.26
N SER A 77 -3.73 5.03 4.81
CA SER A 77 -3.19 4.07 5.78
C SER A 77 -2.74 2.76 5.13
N ASN A 78 -3.39 2.33 4.05
CA ASN A 78 -3.04 1.12 3.33
C ASN A 78 -3.39 1.22 1.84
N TYR A 79 -2.56 0.58 1.03
CA TYR A 79 -2.82 0.33 -0.39
C TYR A 79 -2.67 -1.17 -0.68
N ALA A 80 -3.55 -1.69 -1.52
CA ALA A 80 -3.41 -2.99 -2.16
C ALA A 80 -3.70 -2.83 -3.65
N GLY A 81 -2.83 -3.36 -4.48
CA GLY A 81 -2.96 -3.31 -5.94
C GLY A 81 -1.76 -3.90 -6.63
N ASN A 82 -1.95 -4.28 -7.89
CA ASN A 82 -0.91 -4.84 -8.75
C ASN A 82 -0.58 -3.89 -9.92
N SER A 83 -1.07 -2.64 -9.85
CA SER A 83 -0.80 -1.65 -10.89
C SER A 83 0.67 -1.28 -10.93
N ALA A 84 1.27 -1.34 -12.12
CA ALA A 84 2.65 -0.89 -12.32
C ALA A 84 2.81 0.62 -12.14
N THR A 85 1.73 1.38 -12.33
CA THR A 85 1.70 2.84 -12.15
C THR A 85 0.49 3.25 -11.33
N TYR A 86 0.67 4.13 -10.34
CA TYR A 86 -0.42 4.59 -9.51
C TYR A 86 -0.36 6.10 -9.28
N GLU A 87 -1.49 6.78 -9.52
CA GLU A 87 -1.68 8.19 -9.17
C GLU A 87 -2.41 8.28 -7.84
N ILE A 88 -1.72 8.77 -6.81
CA ILE A 88 -2.33 8.99 -5.50
C ILE A 88 -3.34 10.14 -5.64
N PRO A 89 -4.62 9.93 -5.28
CA PRO A 89 -5.62 11.00 -5.37
C PRO A 89 -5.32 12.10 -4.36
N GLY A 90 -5.38 13.36 -4.80
CA GLY A 90 -5.20 14.53 -3.93
C GLY A 90 -6.40 14.80 -3.02
N GLU A 91 -7.56 14.21 -3.37
CA GLU A 91 -8.83 14.36 -2.65
C GLU A 91 -9.66 13.10 -2.80
N ILE A 92 -10.36 12.69 -1.74
CA ILE A 92 -11.29 11.57 -1.71
C ILE A 92 -12.53 12.02 -0.95
N ASP A 93 -13.72 11.88 -1.59
CA ASP A 93 -15.00 12.25 -1.00
C ASP A 93 -15.03 13.71 -0.45
N GLY A 94 -14.40 14.65 -1.16
CA GLY A 94 -14.33 16.06 -0.79
C GLY A 94 -13.33 16.41 0.30
N LYS A 95 -12.53 15.42 0.76
CA LYS A 95 -11.49 15.61 1.79
C LYS A 95 -10.09 15.48 1.19
N LYS A 96 -9.19 16.41 1.52
CA LYS A 96 -7.82 16.40 1.03
C LYS A 96 -7.00 15.27 1.61
N VAL A 97 -6.25 14.58 0.76
CA VAL A 97 -5.21 13.63 1.16
C VAL A 97 -3.93 14.40 1.44
N VAL A 98 -3.52 14.46 2.70
CA VAL A 98 -2.33 15.23 3.13
C VAL A 98 -1.20 14.36 3.65
N ARG A 99 -1.49 13.08 3.95
CA ARG A 99 -0.49 12.17 4.51
C ARG A 99 -0.50 10.81 3.83
N ILE A 100 0.69 10.28 3.60
CA ILE A 100 0.92 8.88 3.28
C ILE A 100 1.45 8.23 4.57
N GLY A 101 0.68 7.32 5.15
CA GLY A 101 0.91 6.72 6.47
C GLY A 101 2.05 5.71 6.50
N ASP A 102 2.31 5.20 7.70
CA ASP A 102 3.32 4.16 7.92
C ASP A 102 2.98 2.90 7.12
N TYR A 103 3.95 2.40 6.33
CA TYR A 103 3.80 1.23 5.46
C TYR A 103 2.67 1.30 4.42
N ALA A 104 2.09 2.45 4.14
CA ALA A 104 0.88 2.58 3.32
C ALA A 104 0.98 1.88 1.96
N PHE A 105 2.13 1.93 1.30
CA PHE A 105 2.45 1.28 0.02
C PHE A 105 3.59 0.26 0.16
N SER A 106 3.81 -0.30 1.36
CA SER A 106 4.86 -1.30 1.51
C SER A 106 4.56 -2.57 0.71
N ASP A 107 5.61 -3.24 0.26
CA ASP A 107 5.54 -4.49 -0.49
C ASP A 107 4.83 -4.40 -1.85
N CYS A 108 4.64 -3.19 -2.39
CA CYS A 108 4.13 -2.99 -3.75
C CYS A 108 5.24 -3.29 -4.76
N THR A 109 5.58 -4.57 -4.91
CA THR A 109 6.73 -5.02 -5.71
C THR A 109 6.57 -4.78 -7.20
N GLU A 110 5.32 -4.70 -7.71
CA GLU A 110 5.01 -4.43 -9.11
C GLU A 110 5.01 -2.92 -9.45
N LEU A 111 4.97 -2.04 -8.44
CA LEU A 111 4.88 -0.60 -8.65
C LEU A 111 6.20 -0.05 -9.23
N THR A 112 6.16 0.43 -10.46
CA THR A 112 7.30 1.02 -11.17
C THR A 112 7.30 2.54 -11.14
N SER A 113 6.10 3.15 -11.00
CA SER A 113 5.91 4.60 -10.95
C SER A 113 4.77 4.98 -10.01
N VAL A 114 4.97 6.02 -9.23
CA VAL A 114 3.95 6.64 -8.38
C VAL A 114 3.96 8.15 -8.54
N THR A 115 2.77 8.75 -8.65
CA THR A 115 2.58 10.20 -8.64
C THR A 115 2.06 10.62 -7.27
N ILE A 116 2.80 11.49 -6.58
CA ILE A 116 2.41 12.07 -5.28
C ILE A 116 1.80 13.44 -5.55
N PRO A 117 0.56 13.72 -5.14
CA PRO A 117 -0.12 14.99 -5.42
C PRO A 117 0.41 16.14 -4.56
N ASP A 118 0.24 17.37 -5.04
CA ASP A 118 0.63 18.59 -4.33
C ASP A 118 -0.14 18.86 -3.02
N SER A 119 -1.15 18.05 -2.69
CA SER A 119 -1.86 18.11 -1.40
C SER A 119 -1.09 17.42 -0.28
N VAL A 120 -0.17 16.49 -0.60
CA VAL A 120 0.59 15.72 0.40
C VAL A 120 1.67 16.60 1.03
N THR A 121 1.69 16.61 2.36
CA THR A 121 2.67 17.31 3.19
C THR A 121 3.56 16.38 3.98
N ASP A 122 3.08 15.17 4.28
CA ASP A 122 3.74 14.19 5.14
C ASP A 122 3.85 12.83 4.49
N ILE A 123 5.04 12.24 4.53
CA ILE A 123 5.30 10.86 4.10
C ILE A 123 5.95 10.13 5.25
N ARG A 124 5.27 9.11 5.77
CA ARG A 124 5.60 8.46 7.02
C ARG A 124 6.57 7.29 6.84
N TRP A 125 6.90 6.66 7.97
CA TRP A 125 7.88 5.62 8.09
C TRP A 125 7.59 4.44 7.17
N ARG A 126 8.60 4.07 6.37
CA ARG A 126 8.52 2.94 5.43
C ARG A 126 7.31 3.00 4.47
N ALA A 127 6.80 4.17 4.15
CA ALA A 127 5.59 4.33 3.33
C ALA A 127 5.67 3.56 1.99
N PHE A 128 6.83 3.52 1.34
CA PHE A 128 7.12 2.76 0.11
C PHE A 128 8.27 1.76 0.32
N TYR A 129 8.28 1.10 1.47
CA TYR A 129 9.30 0.11 1.77
C TYR A 129 9.08 -1.15 0.94
N ASN A 130 10.17 -1.77 0.49
CA ASN A 130 10.14 -2.98 -0.33
C ASN A 130 9.44 -2.83 -1.71
N CYS A 131 9.28 -1.59 -2.22
CA CYS A 131 8.83 -1.32 -3.59
C CYS A 131 10.01 -1.49 -4.56
N VAL A 132 10.45 -2.74 -4.75
CA VAL A 132 11.73 -3.05 -5.44
C VAL A 132 11.74 -2.69 -6.92
N SER A 133 10.57 -2.58 -7.56
CA SER A 133 10.44 -2.17 -8.96
C SER A 133 10.43 -0.65 -9.14
N LEU A 134 10.17 0.13 -8.08
CA LEU A 134 10.17 1.58 -8.11
C LEU A 134 11.61 2.09 -8.20
N LYS A 135 11.98 2.70 -9.33
CA LYS A 135 13.35 3.18 -9.56
C LYS A 135 13.55 4.66 -9.27
N SER A 136 12.48 5.40 -9.21
CA SER A 136 12.53 6.82 -8.85
C SER A 136 11.20 7.31 -8.32
N VAL A 137 11.27 8.40 -7.56
CA VAL A 137 10.10 9.15 -7.10
C VAL A 137 10.35 10.65 -7.26
N THR A 138 9.31 11.41 -7.57
CA THR A 138 9.35 12.87 -7.56
C THR A 138 8.63 13.37 -6.31
N ILE A 139 9.35 14.13 -5.48
CA ILE A 139 8.82 14.70 -4.24
C ILE A 139 8.28 16.10 -4.53
N PRO A 140 6.97 16.35 -4.37
CA PRO A 140 6.37 17.66 -4.52
C PRO A 140 6.97 18.68 -3.52
N LYS A 141 6.91 19.97 -3.89
CA LYS A 141 7.36 21.05 -3.00
C LYS A 141 6.53 21.20 -1.72
N SER A 142 5.30 20.69 -1.74
CA SER A 142 4.37 20.69 -0.60
C SER A 142 4.82 19.80 0.55
N VAL A 143 5.65 18.78 0.26
CA VAL A 143 6.13 17.83 1.28
C VAL A 143 7.08 18.51 2.23
N THR A 144 6.70 18.57 3.50
CA THR A 144 7.44 19.17 4.60
C THR A 144 8.01 18.15 5.59
N TYR A 145 7.61 16.89 5.45
CA TYR A 145 8.13 15.81 6.29
C TYR A 145 8.23 14.49 5.51
N ILE A 146 9.37 13.82 5.61
CA ILE A 146 9.60 12.47 5.10
C ILE A 146 10.35 11.69 6.18
N ASP A 147 9.76 10.59 6.63
CA ASP A 147 10.33 9.75 7.66
C ASP A 147 11.37 8.76 7.12
N SER A 148 12.01 8.04 8.04
CA SER A 148 13.08 7.09 7.73
C SER A 148 12.57 5.93 6.88
N TYR A 149 13.40 5.50 5.92
CA TYR A 149 13.13 4.37 5.03
C TYR A 149 11.87 4.52 4.17
N ALA A 150 11.32 5.73 4.03
CA ALA A 150 10.10 5.97 3.26
C ALA A 150 10.23 5.50 1.81
N PHE A 151 11.40 5.67 1.19
CA PHE A 151 11.66 5.28 -0.20
C PHE A 151 13.02 4.62 -0.37
N GLY A 152 13.12 3.73 -1.38
CA GLY A 152 14.39 3.19 -1.86
C GLY A 152 15.04 2.16 -0.94
N TYR A 153 14.29 1.52 -0.07
CA TYR A 153 14.76 0.49 0.84
C TYR A 153 13.92 -0.78 0.76
N TYR A 154 14.57 -1.92 1.02
CA TYR A 154 13.94 -3.24 1.07
C TYR A 154 14.54 -4.11 2.18
N TYR A 155 13.84 -5.17 2.56
CA TYR A 155 14.36 -6.20 3.46
C TYR A 155 15.03 -7.30 2.65
N ASP A 156 16.27 -7.58 2.98
CA ASP A 156 17.04 -8.68 2.40
C ASP A 156 16.99 -9.88 3.34
N SER A 157 16.28 -10.93 2.91
CA SER A 157 16.11 -12.16 3.69
C SER A 157 17.42 -12.92 3.93
N ASP A 158 18.39 -12.84 3.01
CA ASP A 158 19.64 -13.58 3.09
C ASP A 158 20.59 -12.99 4.14
N SER A 159 20.61 -11.66 4.26
CA SER A 159 21.43 -10.95 5.26
C SER A 159 20.67 -10.51 6.50
N PHE A 160 19.34 -10.73 6.56
CA PHE A 160 18.45 -10.26 7.62
C PHE A 160 18.58 -8.75 7.89
N ALA A 161 18.74 -7.94 6.84
CA ALA A 161 19.02 -6.52 6.96
C ALA A 161 18.16 -5.67 6.01
N THR A 162 17.93 -4.41 6.41
CA THR A 162 17.40 -3.39 5.51
C THR A 162 18.50 -2.87 4.59
N LYS A 163 18.29 -2.94 3.29
CA LYS A 163 19.22 -2.47 2.25
C LYS A 163 18.61 -1.37 1.40
N LYS A 164 19.45 -0.54 0.80
CA LYS A 164 19.03 0.41 -0.24
C LYS A 164 18.78 -0.32 -1.56
N ILE A 165 17.76 0.12 -2.30
CA ILE A 165 17.56 -0.30 -3.70
C ILE A 165 18.63 0.37 -4.54
N ASP A 166 19.43 -0.44 -5.23
CA ASP A 166 20.53 0.09 -6.05
C ASP A 166 20.01 0.97 -7.19
N GLY A 167 20.66 2.10 -7.38
CA GLY A 167 20.29 3.07 -8.42
C GLY A 167 18.98 3.84 -8.20
N PHE A 168 18.32 3.71 -7.04
CA PHE A 168 17.10 4.47 -6.73
C PHE A 168 17.35 5.98 -6.74
N LYS A 169 16.46 6.73 -7.39
CA LYS A 169 16.59 8.19 -7.56
C LYS A 169 15.44 8.94 -6.93
N ILE A 170 15.75 10.03 -6.24
CA ILE A 170 14.76 10.97 -5.72
C ILE A 170 14.87 12.27 -6.54
N ASN A 171 13.80 12.60 -7.26
CA ASN A 171 13.66 13.87 -7.94
C ASN A 171 12.98 14.85 -6.98
N TYR A 172 13.52 16.05 -6.85
CA TYR A 172 13.07 17.03 -5.88
C TYR A 172 13.24 18.47 -6.38
N VAL A 173 12.50 19.39 -5.76
CA VAL A 173 12.75 20.82 -5.94
C VAL A 173 13.88 21.24 -4.99
N LYS A 174 14.87 21.99 -5.50
CA LYS A 174 16.00 22.47 -4.70
C LYS A 174 15.53 23.30 -3.50
N ASN A 175 16.19 23.13 -2.35
CA ASN A 175 15.88 23.80 -1.09
C ASN A 175 14.50 23.43 -0.48
N THR A 176 13.98 22.23 -0.79
CA THR A 176 12.79 21.65 -0.14
C THR A 176 13.18 20.50 0.77
N TYR A 177 12.20 19.96 1.50
CA TYR A 177 12.41 18.78 2.35
C TYR A 177 12.85 17.55 1.53
N GLY A 178 12.30 17.38 0.31
CA GLY A 178 12.73 16.32 -0.61
C GLY A 178 14.22 16.42 -0.96
N HIS A 179 14.77 17.64 -1.10
CA HIS A 179 16.20 17.85 -1.28
C HIS A 179 17.02 17.38 -0.06
N MET A 180 16.60 17.74 1.15
CA MET A 180 17.29 17.31 2.37
C MET A 180 17.21 15.79 2.58
N TYR A 181 16.07 15.19 2.28
CA TYR A 181 15.89 13.75 2.38
C TYR A 181 16.78 12.98 1.39
N ALA A 182 16.90 13.46 0.15
CA ALA A 182 17.72 12.83 -0.90
C ALA A 182 19.24 12.85 -0.59
N LEU A 183 19.69 13.73 0.31
CA LEU A 183 21.10 13.85 0.71
C LEU A 183 21.49 12.93 1.89
N LYS A 184 20.53 12.26 2.54
CA LYS A 184 20.75 11.28 3.61
C LYS A 184 21.01 9.88 3.06
#